data_15e3b62631f22f538b7b5d7ad1a8cf45
#
_entry.id   15e3b62631f22f538b7b5d7ad1a8cf45
#
_cell.length_a   1.000
_cell.length_b   1.000
_cell.length_c   1.000
_cell.angle_alpha   90.00
_cell.angle_beta   90.00
_cell.angle_gamma   90.00
#
_symmetry.space_group_name_H-M   'P 1'
#
loop_
_entity.id
_entity.type
_entity.pdbx_description
1 polymer ?
#
loop_
_entity_poly.entity_id
_entity_poly.type
_entity_poly.pdbx_seq_one_letter_code
_entity_poly.pdbx_strand_id
1 'polypeptide(L)'
;TSQGPEGKTHKYLKQSCIPEFYVGADYKNGGLLAGVGIELLSLKPRTESIVNTDKYKVDERITTLSYEAHVKYTNKDWFIAAKSVLGSNLTQASGLGGFGIKSVNEQTGEQEYTPIRFSSSWFNVVYGQKWKPGIFVGYAKNLGTSDALYAPKGNDAKLYGTGTDLNQLVTAGAELTYNVPH
;
A
#
# COMPACT_ATOMS: atom_id res chain seq x y z
N THR A 1 8.32 -4.76 -6.06
CA THR A 1 9.15 -5.38 -4.99
C THR A 1 8.54 -5.08 -3.63
N SER A 2 8.38 -6.11 -2.79
CA SER A 2 7.82 -5.98 -1.43
C SER A 2 8.93 -5.89 -0.38
N GLN A 3 8.66 -5.23 0.74
CA GLN A 3 9.52 -5.18 1.92
C GLN A 3 9.38 -6.47 2.73
N GLY A 4 10.45 -6.89 3.40
CA GLY A 4 10.45 -8.06 4.26
C GLY A 4 11.79 -8.31 4.96
N PRO A 5 12.01 -9.50 5.54
CA PRO A 5 13.20 -9.81 6.34
C PRO A 5 14.55 -9.60 5.64
N GLU A 6 14.61 -9.81 4.33
CA GLU A 6 15.81 -9.63 3.51
C GLU A 6 15.82 -8.25 2.80
N GLY A 7 15.03 -7.28 3.28
CA GLY A 7 14.86 -5.98 2.65
C GLY A 7 13.87 -5.99 1.49
N LYS A 8 14.05 -5.10 0.53
CA LYS A 8 13.15 -4.91 -0.61
C LYS A 8 13.49 -5.87 -1.76
N THR A 9 12.65 -6.88 -1.99
CA THR A 9 12.91 -7.94 -2.99
C THR A 9 11.64 -8.49 -3.63
N HIS A 10 11.76 -9.16 -4.76
CA HIS A 10 10.69 -9.93 -5.42
C HIS A 10 10.50 -11.34 -4.86
N LYS A 11 11.42 -11.81 -4.01
CA LYS A 11 11.43 -13.19 -3.52
C LYS A 11 10.14 -13.54 -2.81
N TYR A 12 9.60 -12.65 -1.97
CA TYR A 12 8.42 -12.94 -1.14
C TYR A 12 7.16 -13.25 -1.96
N LEU A 13 6.96 -12.56 -3.08
CA LEU A 13 5.87 -12.85 -4.02
C LEU A 13 6.10 -14.18 -4.73
N LYS A 14 7.33 -14.43 -5.22
CA LYS A 14 7.68 -15.70 -5.86
C LYS A 14 7.53 -16.89 -4.90
N GLN A 15 7.94 -16.75 -3.65
CA GLN A 15 7.84 -17.79 -2.63
C GLN A 15 6.41 -18.09 -2.20
N SER A 16 5.48 -17.13 -2.32
CA SER A 16 4.07 -17.36 -2.04
C SER A 16 3.42 -18.29 -3.08
N CYS A 17 3.93 -18.33 -4.30
CA CYS A 17 3.34 -19.01 -5.46
C CYS A 17 1.89 -18.57 -5.77
N ILE A 18 1.43 -17.47 -5.19
CA ILE A 18 0.11 -16.88 -5.41
C ILE A 18 0.35 -15.55 -6.13
N PRO A 19 -0.14 -15.39 -7.36
CA PRO A 19 -0.03 -14.12 -8.07
C PRO A 19 -0.85 -13.03 -7.38
N GLU A 20 -0.46 -11.79 -7.61
CA GLU A 20 -1.27 -10.64 -7.24
C GLU A 20 -2.49 -10.56 -8.16
N PHE A 21 -3.68 -10.37 -7.59
CA PHE A 21 -4.92 -10.25 -8.33
C PHE A 21 -5.52 -8.87 -8.11
N TYR A 22 -5.92 -8.25 -9.19
CA TYR A 22 -6.68 -7.01 -9.15
C TYR A 22 -7.97 -7.17 -9.98
N VAL A 23 -9.08 -6.72 -9.41
CA VAL A 23 -10.37 -6.63 -10.11
C VAL A 23 -10.93 -5.23 -9.87
N GLY A 24 -11.34 -4.57 -10.94
CA GLY A 24 -11.94 -3.25 -10.87
C GLY A 24 -13.09 -3.10 -11.86
N ALA A 25 -13.93 -2.10 -11.62
CA ALA A 25 -15.01 -1.70 -12.49
C ALA A 25 -15.04 -0.18 -12.62
N ASP A 26 -15.11 0.29 -13.85
CA ASP A 26 -15.18 1.70 -14.20
C ASP A 26 -16.51 2.04 -14.89
N TYR A 27 -17.10 3.14 -14.47
CA TYR A 27 -18.19 3.80 -15.18
C TYR A 27 -17.69 5.04 -15.88
N LYS A 28 -18.01 5.16 -17.17
CA LYS A 28 -17.63 6.32 -17.99
C LYS A 28 -18.83 6.88 -18.72
N ASN A 29 -19.10 8.17 -18.53
CA ASN A 29 -20.14 8.89 -19.25
C ASN A 29 -19.74 10.35 -19.47
N GLY A 30 -19.70 10.78 -20.71
CA GLY A 30 -19.23 12.13 -21.05
C GLY A 30 -17.82 12.40 -20.52
N GLY A 31 -17.66 13.44 -19.72
CA GLY A 31 -16.41 13.81 -19.07
C GLY A 31 -16.14 13.12 -17.74
N LEU A 32 -17.10 12.34 -17.22
CA LEU A 32 -17.01 11.64 -15.94
C LEU A 32 -16.44 10.22 -16.12
N LEU A 33 -15.45 9.87 -15.31
CA LEU A 33 -14.99 8.52 -15.03
C LEU A 33 -15.07 8.29 -13.53
N ALA A 34 -15.69 7.21 -13.10
CA ALA A 34 -15.68 6.79 -11.69
C ALA A 34 -15.46 5.29 -11.62
N GLY A 35 -14.68 4.83 -10.68
CA GLY A 35 -14.36 3.41 -10.56
C GLY A 35 -14.03 2.98 -9.14
N VAL A 36 -14.08 1.67 -8.95
CA VAL A 36 -13.70 0.97 -7.73
C VAL A 36 -12.85 -0.24 -8.08
N GLY A 37 -11.97 -0.63 -7.18
CA GLY A 37 -11.13 -1.81 -7.36
C GLY A 37 -10.79 -2.50 -6.05
N ILE A 38 -10.48 -3.78 -6.17
CA ILE A 38 -10.04 -4.63 -5.07
C ILE A 38 -8.78 -5.36 -5.53
N GLU A 39 -7.76 -5.35 -4.67
CA GLU A 39 -6.49 -6.05 -4.87
C GLU A 39 -6.30 -7.10 -3.79
N LEU A 40 -5.87 -8.29 -4.18
CA LEU A 40 -5.41 -9.36 -3.29
C LEU A 40 -3.93 -9.57 -3.51
N LEU A 41 -3.15 -9.45 -2.44
CA LEU A 41 -1.71 -9.71 -2.41
C LEU A 41 -1.39 -10.81 -1.41
N SER A 42 -0.58 -11.78 -1.79
CA SER A 42 -0.07 -12.81 -0.89
C SER A 42 1.46 -12.85 -0.95
N LEU A 43 2.11 -12.74 0.20
CA LEU A 43 3.56 -12.82 0.34
C LEU A 43 3.92 -13.97 1.27
N LYS A 44 5.05 -14.62 0.98
CA LYS A 44 5.70 -15.58 1.88
C LYS A 44 7.06 -15.03 2.28
N PRO A 45 7.16 -14.40 3.47
CA PRO A 45 8.37 -13.69 3.90
C PRO A 45 9.57 -14.59 4.14
N ARG A 46 9.35 -15.86 4.51
CA ARG A 46 10.39 -16.85 4.81
C ARG A 46 10.02 -18.22 4.28
N THR A 47 11.01 -19.02 3.91
CA THR A 47 10.85 -20.42 3.50
C THR A 47 11.45 -21.39 4.51
N GLU A 48 12.34 -20.89 5.36
CA GLU A 48 13.00 -21.66 6.42
C GLU A 48 13.24 -20.78 7.65
N SER A 49 13.38 -21.43 8.78
CA SER A 49 13.83 -20.87 10.06
C SER A 49 14.93 -21.73 10.66
N ILE A 50 15.67 -21.16 11.60
CA ILE A 50 16.73 -21.86 12.34
C ILE A 50 16.44 -21.68 13.82
N VAL A 51 16.32 -22.79 14.54
CA VAL A 51 16.22 -22.82 16.01
C VAL A 51 17.36 -23.66 16.53
N ASN A 52 18.20 -23.07 17.38
CA ASN A 52 19.48 -23.62 17.78
C ASN A 52 20.39 -23.88 16.56
N THR A 53 20.50 -25.11 16.09
CA THR A 53 21.26 -25.52 14.89
C THR A 53 20.38 -26.17 13.83
N ASP A 54 19.13 -26.44 14.16
CA ASP A 54 18.21 -27.18 13.31
C ASP A 54 17.47 -26.24 12.36
N LYS A 55 17.34 -26.65 11.10
CA LYS A 55 16.58 -25.98 10.07
C LYS A 55 15.18 -26.56 9.98
N TYR A 56 14.19 -25.67 10.01
CA TYR A 56 12.79 -25.99 9.83
C TYR A 56 12.24 -25.32 8.57
N LYS A 57 11.47 -26.07 7.77
CA LYS A 57 10.69 -25.50 6.67
C LYS A 57 9.51 -24.77 7.29
N VAL A 58 9.29 -23.51 6.85
CA VAL A 58 8.16 -22.68 7.27
C VAL A 58 7.29 -22.32 6.06
N ASP A 59 5.99 -22.19 6.29
CA ASP A 59 5.02 -21.97 5.21
C ASP A 59 4.06 -20.81 5.43
N GLU A 60 4.23 -20.06 6.51
CA GLU A 60 3.38 -18.93 6.83
C GLU A 60 3.42 -17.83 5.76
N ARG A 61 2.23 -17.37 5.41
CA ARG A 61 1.99 -16.32 4.43
C ARG A 61 1.26 -15.14 5.05
N ILE A 62 1.44 -13.99 4.45
CA ILE A 62 0.59 -12.84 4.71
C ILE A 62 -0.23 -12.54 3.46
N THR A 63 -1.54 -12.70 3.58
CA THR A 63 -2.50 -12.40 2.51
C THR A 63 -3.33 -11.21 2.90
N THR A 64 -3.40 -10.21 2.03
CA THR A 64 -4.03 -8.92 2.29
C THR A 64 -4.98 -8.53 1.16
N LEU A 65 -6.05 -7.82 1.54
CA LEU A 65 -6.97 -7.16 0.63
C LEU A 65 -6.81 -5.66 0.74
N SER A 66 -6.81 -4.99 -0.40
CA SER A 66 -6.83 -3.54 -0.50
C SER A 66 -7.97 -3.09 -1.40
N TYR A 67 -8.50 -1.93 -1.13
CA TYR A 67 -9.66 -1.36 -1.82
C TYR A 67 -9.30 0.01 -2.34
N GLU A 68 -9.79 0.34 -3.54
CA GLU A 68 -9.67 1.69 -4.08
C GLU A 68 -10.99 2.19 -4.64
N ALA A 69 -11.14 3.51 -4.60
CA ALA A 69 -12.18 4.22 -5.34
C ALA A 69 -11.58 5.47 -5.97
N HIS A 70 -11.97 5.77 -7.20
CA HIS A 70 -11.49 6.95 -7.89
C HIS A 70 -12.60 7.62 -8.70
N VAL A 71 -12.42 8.92 -8.90
CA VAL A 71 -13.26 9.72 -9.76
C VAL A 71 -12.42 10.72 -10.53
N LYS A 72 -12.77 10.93 -11.79
CA LYS A 72 -12.18 11.94 -12.65
C LYS A 72 -13.27 12.59 -13.45
N TYR A 73 -13.28 13.92 -13.45
CA TYR A 73 -14.15 14.73 -14.31
C TYR A 73 -13.32 15.65 -15.18
N THR A 74 -13.61 15.66 -16.45
CA THR A 74 -12.90 16.51 -17.42
C THR A 74 -13.89 17.14 -18.37
N ASN A 75 -13.87 18.46 -18.49
CA ASN A 75 -14.55 19.19 -19.52
C ASN A 75 -13.60 20.24 -20.13
N LYS A 76 -14.14 21.23 -20.86
CA LYS A 76 -13.35 22.25 -21.51
C LYS A 76 -12.49 23.09 -20.54
N ASP A 77 -13.01 23.39 -19.36
CA ASP A 77 -12.42 24.30 -18.38
C ASP A 77 -11.91 23.62 -17.12
N TRP A 78 -12.45 22.46 -16.78
CA TRP A 78 -12.17 21.77 -15.52
C TRP A 78 -11.53 20.40 -15.74
N PHE A 79 -10.51 20.15 -14.95
CA PHE A 79 -10.01 18.81 -14.63
C PHE A 79 -10.08 18.62 -13.13
N ILE A 80 -10.87 17.65 -12.69
CA ILE A 80 -11.01 17.29 -11.28
C ILE A 80 -10.72 15.80 -11.16
N ALA A 81 -9.87 15.40 -10.23
CA ALA A 81 -9.60 14.00 -9.97
C ALA A 81 -9.41 13.76 -8.47
N ALA A 82 -9.91 12.64 -8.01
CA ALA A 82 -9.71 12.17 -6.64
C ALA A 82 -9.56 10.65 -6.63
N LYS A 83 -8.78 10.15 -5.69
CA LYS A 83 -8.63 8.73 -5.42
C LYS A 83 -8.51 8.50 -3.92
N SER A 84 -9.13 7.44 -3.44
CA SER A 84 -8.98 6.96 -2.07
C SER A 84 -8.60 5.48 -2.10
N VAL A 85 -7.67 5.09 -1.25
CA VAL A 85 -7.19 3.73 -1.07
C VAL A 85 -7.26 3.37 0.41
N LEU A 86 -7.91 2.27 0.72
CA LEU A 86 -7.79 1.60 2.00
C LEU A 86 -6.92 0.37 1.78
N GLY A 87 -5.66 0.49 2.12
CA GLY A 87 -4.62 -0.47 1.76
C GLY A 87 -4.11 -1.27 2.94
N SER A 88 -3.59 -2.44 2.62
CA SER A 88 -2.87 -3.31 3.54
C SER A 88 -1.64 -3.84 2.83
N ASN A 89 -0.44 -3.50 3.34
CA ASN A 89 0.83 -4.01 2.82
C ASN A 89 1.11 -3.73 1.32
N LEU A 90 0.77 -2.53 0.81
CA LEU A 90 0.97 -2.14 -0.60
C LEU A 90 2.40 -1.64 -0.90
N THR A 91 3.42 -2.17 -0.26
CA THR A 91 4.82 -1.72 -0.45
C THR A 91 5.35 -2.00 -1.86
N GLN A 92 4.81 -3.00 -2.57
CA GLN A 92 5.14 -3.27 -3.98
C GLN A 92 4.68 -2.15 -4.92
N ALA A 93 3.56 -1.50 -4.62
CA ALA A 93 3.00 -0.38 -5.38
C ALA A 93 3.52 1.00 -4.90
N SER A 94 4.63 1.03 -4.16
CA SER A 94 5.18 2.25 -3.52
C SER A 94 4.21 2.92 -2.52
N GLY A 95 3.24 2.16 -2.02
CA GLY A 95 2.33 2.58 -0.97
C GLY A 95 2.97 2.52 0.42
N LEU A 96 2.34 3.18 1.37
CA LEU A 96 2.66 3.05 2.78
C LEU A 96 2.20 1.69 3.33
N GLY A 97 2.67 1.36 4.54
CA GLY A 97 2.31 0.14 5.24
C GLY A 97 3.39 -0.93 5.16
N GLY A 98 2.98 -2.17 5.27
CA GLY A 98 3.86 -3.32 5.39
C GLY A 98 3.23 -4.36 6.29
N PHE A 99 4.03 -5.05 7.09
CA PHE A 99 3.58 -6.04 8.05
C PHE A 99 4.53 -6.16 9.23
N GLY A 100 4.03 -6.71 10.33
CA GLY A 100 4.81 -7.06 11.51
C GLY A 100 4.67 -8.52 11.87
N ILE A 101 5.50 -8.97 12.80
CA ILE A 101 5.42 -10.30 13.39
C ILE A 101 4.34 -10.26 14.47
N LYS A 102 3.37 -11.17 14.40
CA LYS A 102 2.29 -11.34 15.36
C LYS A 102 2.67 -12.34 16.45
N SER A 103 3.26 -13.47 16.06
CA SER A 103 3.70 -14.54 16.97
C SER A 103 4.90 -15.29 16.41
N VAL A 104 5.61 -16.00 17.26
CA VAL A 104 6.73 -16.88 16.90
C VAL A 104 6.52 -18.22 17.59
N ASN A 105 6.57 -19.30 16.84
CA ASN A 105 6.60 -20.64 17.37
C ASN A 105 8.00 -20.93 17.90
N GLU A 106 8.13 -21.15 19.20
CA GLU A 106 9.43 -21.35 19.86
C GLU A 106 10.14 -22.65 19.44
N GLN A 107 9.40 -23.66 18.99
CA GLN A 107 9.96 -24.93 18.58
C GLN A 107 10.50 -24.92 17.14
N THR A 108 9.78 -24.29 16.23
CA THR A 108 10.11 -24.27 14.81
C THR A 108 10.68 -22.94 14.35
N GLY A 109 10.53 -21.85 15.13
CA GLY A 109 10.90 -20.49 14.73
C GLY A 109 10.01 -19.92 13.64
N GLU A 110 8.88 -20.55 13.31
CA GLU A 110 7.90 -20.05 12.35
C GLU A 110 7.23 -18.80 12.89
N GLN A 111 7.00 -17.83 12.02
CA GLN A 111 6.47 -16.51 12.37
C GLN A 111 5.11 -16.31 11.71
N GLU A 112 4.09 -16.00 12.49
CA GLU A 112 2.85 -15.45 11.98
C GLU A 112 2.98 -13.94 11.78
N TYR A 113 2.25 -13.41 10.81
CA TYR A 113 2.34 -12.01 10.41
C TYR A 113 1.00 -11.30 10.53
N THR A 114 1.03 -9.99 10.80
CA THR A 114 -0.13 -9.11 10.76
C THR A 114 0.16 -7.90 9.86
N PRO A 115 -0.75 -7.55 8.93
CA PRO A 115 -0.53 -6.42 8.03
C PRO A 115 -0.70 -5.09 8.74
N ILE A 116 0.08 -4.10 8.32
CA ILE A 116 -0.14 -2.70 8.65
C ILE A 116 -1.12 -2.15 7.62
N ARG A 117 -2.25 -1.62 8.11
CA ARG A 117 -3.27 -0.98 7.30
C ARG A 117 -3.01 0.52 7.21
N PHE A 118 -3.37 1.09 6.09
CA PHE A 118 -3.32 2.53 5.90
C PHE A 118 -4.49 3.01 5.05
N SER A 119 -4.81 4.29 5.19
CA SER A 119 -5.74 5.02 4.33
C SER A 119 -4.95 6.09 3.60
N SER A 120 -5.14 6.22 2.29
CA SER A 120 -4.53 7.27 1.48
C SER A 120 -5.57 7.85 0.55
N SER A 121 -5.70 9.18 0.55
CA SER A 121 -6.63 9.89 -0.32
C SER A 121 -5.95 11.11 -0.89
N TRP A 122 -6.26 11.43 -2.15
CA TRP A 122 -5.78 12.66 -2.76
C TRP A 122 -6.87 13.28 -3.64
N PHE A 123 -6.78 14.58 -3.80
CA PHE A 123 -7.63 15.40 -4.62
C PHE A 123 -6.76 16.33 -5.48
N ASN A 124 -7.13 16.47 -6.74
CA ASN A 124 -6.49 17.36 -7.69
C ASN A 124 -7.56 18.13 -8.48
N VAL A 125 -7.38 19.43 -8.61
CA VAL A 125 -8.22 20.29 -9.42
C VAL A 125 -7.37 21.24 -10.24
N VAL A 126 -7.68 21.33 -11.52
CA VAL A 126 -7.08 22.28 -12.46
C VAL A 126 -8.20 23.00 -13.19
N TYR A 127 -8.10 24.32 -13.32
CA TYR A 127 -9.11 25.15 -13.97
C TYR A 127 -8.51 26.03 -15.07
N GLY A 128 -9.22 26.16 -16.16
CA GLY A 128 -8.90 27.10 -17.23
C GLY A 128 -8.43 26.44 -18.52
N GLN A 129 -8.22 27.28 -19.56
CA GLN A 129 -7.84 26.83 -20.91
C GLN A 129 -6.44 27.30 -21.29
N LYS A 130 -6.18 28.58 -21.22
CA LYS A 130 -4.89 29.22 -21.58
C LYS A 130 -3.97 29.24 -20.35
N TRP A 131 -4.45 29.80 -19.27
CA TRP A 131 -3.83 29.74 -17.94
C TRP A 131 -4.54 28.68 -17.12
N LYS A 132 -3.82 27.71 -16.59
CA LYS A 132 -4.37 26.59 -15.85
C LYS A 132 -3.73 26.53 -14.47
N PRO A 133 -4.24 27.30 -13.48
CA PRO A 133 -3.91 27.06 -12.09
C PRO A 133 -4.43 25.69 -11.65
N GLY A 134 -3.62 25.00 -10.86
CA GLY A 134 -3.95 23.70 -10.30
C GLY A 134 -3.56 23.60 -8.83
N ILE A 135 -4.32 22.82 -8.08
CA ILE A 135 -4.08 22.52 -6.66
C ILE A 135 -4.19 21.02 -6.47
N PHE A 136 -3.22 20.46 -5.76
CA PHE A 136 -3.19 19.08 -5.31
C PHE A 136 -3.13 19.02 -3.80
N VAL A 137 -3.92 18.13 -3.19
CA VAL A 137 -3.87 17.81 -1.76
C VAL A 137 -3.92 16.30 -1.59
N GLY A 138 -3.02 15.77 -0.79
CA GLY A 138 -2.95 14.36 -0.43
C GLY A 138 -2.89 14.18 1.08
N TYR A 139 -3.55 13.15 1.57
CA TYR A 139 -3.53 12.75 2.98
C TYR A 139 -3.39 11.24 3.08
N ALA A 140 -2.45 10.78 3.89
CA ALA A 140 -2.33 9.36 4.22
C ALA A 140 -2.22 9.19 5.74
N LYS A 141 -2.82 8.12 6.25
CA LYS A 141 -2.83 7.78 7.68
C LYS A 141 -2.52 6.31 7.88
N ASN A 142 -1.61 6.03 8.80
CA ASN A 142 -1.36 4.69 9.30
C ASN A 142 -2.50 4.30 10.26
N LEU A 143 -3.15 3.18 9.99
CA LEU A 143 -4.27 2.65 10.79
C LEU A 143 -3.81 1.54 11.75
N GLY A 144 -2.50 1.27 11.79
CA GLY A 144 -1.91 0.23 12.62
C GLY A 144 -2.17 -1.19 12.13
N THR A 145 -1.87 -2.14 12.97
CA THR A 145 -2.06 -3.58 12.74
C THR A 145 -3.38 -4.07 13.34
N SER A 146 -3.94 -5.15 12.77
CA SER A 146 -5.17 -5.76 13.29
C SER A 146 -4.93 -6.55 14.57
N ASP A 147 -3.75 -7.14 14.70
CA ASP A 147 -3.34 -7.94 15.83
C ASP A 147 -2.21 -7.25 16.61
N ALA A 148 -2.03 -7.64 17.87
CA ALA A 148 -0.88 -7.22 18.65
C ALA A 148 0.43 -7.70 18.02
N LEU A 149 1.45 -6.87 18.08
CA LEU A 149 2.78 -7.21 17.58
C LEU A 149 3.56 -7.99 18.62
N TYR A 150 4.28 -9.00 18.16
CA TYR A 150 5.23 -9.73 18.99
C TYR A 150 6.48 -8.87 19.21
N ALA A 151 6.75 -8.60 20.48
CA ALA A 151 7.98 -7.93 20.92
C ALA A 151 8.75 -8.88 21.85
N PRO A 152 9.93 -9.39 21.46
CA PRO A 152 10.79 -10.14 22.36
C PRO A 152 11.16 -9.30 23.58
N LYS A 153 11.31 -9.92 24.75
CA LYS A 153 11.69 -9.20 25.98
C LYS A 153 12.92 -8.31 25.75
N GLY A 154 12.76 -7.00 25.98
CA GLY A 154 13.82 -6.00 25.85
C GLY A 154 14.09 -5.50 24.44
N ASN A 155 13.26 -5.88 23.45
CA ASN A 155 13.38 -5.39 22.07
C ASN A 155 12.05 -4.87 21.57
N ASP A 156 12.12 -3.94 20.60
CA ASP A 156 10.94 -3.44 19.89
C ASP A 156 10.37 -4.49 18.93
N ALA A 157 9.06 -4.37 18.66
CA ALA A 157 8.40 -5.19 17.67
C ALA A 157 8.99 -4.96 16.27
N LYS A 158 9.29 -6.04 15.54
CA LYS A 158 9.89 -5.94 14.21
C LYS A 158 8.85 -5.71 13.13
N LEU A 159 8.98 -4.60 12.43
CA LEU A 159 8.14 -4.18 11.32
C LEU A 159 8.91 -4.22 10.00
N TYR A 160 8.22 -4.61 8.93
CA TYR A 160 8.75 -4.63 7.57
C TYR A 160 7.82 -3.81 6.69
N GLY A 161 8.27 -2.67 6.20
CA GLY A 161 7.39 -1.82 5.41
C GLY A 161 8.01 -0.49 5.00
N THR A 162 7.17 0.37 4.47
CA THR A 162 7.49 1.75 4.08
C THR A 162 6.66 2.70 4.91
N GLY A 163 7.31 3.64 5.61
CA GLY A 163 6.64 4.62 6.47
C GLY A 163 5.94 3.97 7.67
N THR A 164 6.50 2.89 8.21
CA THR A 164 5.96 2.16 9.37
C THR A 164 6.02 2.99 10.66
N ASP A 165 6.88 3.99 10.70
CA ASP A 165 7.08 4.98 11.76
C ASP A 165 6.21 6.23 11.60
N LEU A 166 5.57 6.41 10.42
CA LEU A 166 4.70 7.55 10.16
C LEU A 166 3.29 7.28 10.71
N ASN A 167 2.77 8.23 11.48
CA ASN A 167 1.36 8.22 11.88
C ASN A 167 0.47 8.77 10.77
N GLN A 168 0.90 9.86 10.12
CA GLN A 168 0.19 10.50 9.04
C GLN A 168 1.14 11.26 8.11
N LEU A 169 0.71 11.46 6.88
CA LEU A 169 1.41 12.25 5.86
C LEU A 169 0.42 13.18 5.18
N VAL A 170 0.77 14.46 5.09
CA VAL A 170 0.03 15.47 4.32
C VAL A 170 0.92 15.95 3.20
N THR A 171 0.37 16.02 1.99
CA THR A 171 1.05 16.57 0.83
C THR A 171 0.17 17.63 0.21
N ALA A 172 0.72 18.78 -0.13
CA ALA A 172 0.03 19.84 -0.88
C ALA A 172 0.94 20.37 -1.97
N GLY A 173 0.35 20.73 -3.09
CA GLY A 173 1.06 21.31 -4.23
C GLY A 173 0.16 22.28 -4.98
N ALA A 174 0.78 23.27 -5.61
CA ALA A 174 0.13 24.17 -6.54
C ALA A 174 0.95 24.24 -7.82
N GLU A 175 0.27 24.35 -8.95
CA GLU A 175 0.90 24.50 -10.26
C GLU A 175 0.22 25.60 -11.08
N LEU A 176 0.95 26.17 -12.03
CA LEU A 176 0.42 27.08 -13.03
C LEU A 176 0.96 26.68 -14.41
N THR A 177 0.06 26.24 -15.28
CA THR A 177 0.40 25.88 -16.65
C THR A 177 -0.09 26.95 -17.62
N TYR A 178 0.73 27.30 -18.62
CA TYR A 178 0.36 28.19 -19.71
C TYR A 178 0.39 27.46 -21.05
N ASN A 179 -0.75 27.35 -21.70
CA ASN A 179 -0.86 26.76 -23.04
C ASN A 179 -0.51 27.81 -24.10
N VAL A 180 0.60 27.61 -24.81
CA VAL A 180 1.00 28.44 -25.95
C VAL A 180 0.09 28.08 -27.13
N PRO A 181 -0.63 29.06 -27.71
CA PRO A 181 -1.39 28.79 -28.93
C PRO A 181 -0.42 28.49 -30.09
N HIS A 182 -0.71 27.43 -30.84
CA HIS A 182 -0.04 27.10 -32.10
C HIS A 182 -0.69 27.84 -33.24
#